data_48fc9a5e8556c5f7fd70d341dc4f9ad8
#
_entry.id   48fc9a5e8556c5f7fd70d341dc4f9ad8
#
_cell.length_a   1.000
_cell.length_b   1.000
_cell.length_c   1.000
_cell.angle_alpha   90.00
_cell.angle_beta   90.00
_cell.angle_gamma   90.00
#
_symmetry.space_group_name_H-M   'P 1'
#
loop_
_entity.id
_entity.type
_entity.pdbx_description
1 polymer ?
#
loop_
_entity_poly.entity_id
_entity_poly.type
_entity_poly.pdbx_seq_one_letter_code
_entity_poly.pdbx_strand_id
1 'polypeptide(L)'
;MNKLFLIFLLFPFFLNAGNDNLPVGGRASGMGNTGLCIADVWAIRFNQAALADLRSVSFGVSYESRFLLRSLGVQSLAVAIPTKRGTFGLNYTGTGDQLYLDSKIGLGYGMKLSEKINLGIRLNYHSLRLGNNYGRTQNITAELSLLAKPTDKIQIGFHLFNPTQTKLNDYQNEEIPAIMNLGVSYKFSEKVRGNVEIEKDIELPFSVKMGVEYFPVDNLYIRAGISTNPSIPSIGFGLVKGEFNLDFSSAFHPALGLTPSLGLRYSL
;
A
#
# COMPACT_ATOMS: atom_id res chain seq x y z
N MET A 1 38.19 11.01 -44.70
CA MET A 1 37.21 9.98 -44.25
C MET A 1 37.32 9.85 -42.76
N ASN A 2 36.50 10.63 -42.04
CA ASN A 2 36.50 10.65 -40.59
C ASN A 2 35.53 9.57 -40.09
N LYS A 3 36.05 8.56 -39.41
CA LYS A 3 35.24 7.56 -38.70
C LYS A 3 34.85 8.12 -37.35
N LEU A 4 33.59 8.52 -37.22
CA LEU A 4 32.97 8.93 -35.93
C LEU A 4 32.76 7.63 -35.13
N PHE A 5 33.55 7.42 -34.08
CA PHE A 5 33.32 6.35 -33.07
C PHE A 5 32.19 6.82 -32.15
N LEU A 6 31.02 6.25 -32.32
CA LEU A 6 29.89 6.44 -31.40
C LEU A 6 30.14 5.62 -30.14
N ILE A 7 30.65 6.26 -29.09
CA ILE A 7 30.79 5.64 -27.77
C ILE A 7 29.38 5.61 -27.14
N PHE A 8 28.75 4.44 -27.18
CA PHE A 8 27.55 4.15 -26.40
C PHE A 8 27.99 4.07 -24.91
N LEU A 9 27.75 5.11 -24.16
CA LEU A 9 27.90 5.11 -22.70
C LEU A 9 26.80 4.21 -22.13
N LEU A 10 27.14 2.96 -21.82
CA LEU A 10 26.35 2.06 -20.99
C LEU A 10 26.35 2.63 -19.58
N PHE A 11 25.35 3.43 -19.24
CA PHE A 11 25.05 3.72 -17.85
C PHE A 11 24.55 2.42 -17.21
N PRO A 12 25.20 1.90 -16.16
CA PRO A 12 24.63 0.80 -15.39
C PRO A 12 23.38 1.34 -14.71
N PHE A 13 22.21 0.89 -15.15
CA PHE A 13 20.99 1.02 -14.38
C PHE A 13 21.14 0.12 -13.16
N PHE A 14 21.34 0.69 -11.99
CA PHE A 14 21.23 -0.03 -10.74
C PHE A 14 19.76 -0.41 -10.57
N LEU A 15 19.44 -1.65 -10.87
CA LEU A 15 18.16 -2.26 -10.54
C LEU A 15 18.22 -2.62 -9.06
N ASN A 16 17.74 -1.73 -8.22
CA ASN A 16 17.48 -2.06 -6.83
C ASN A 16 16.21 -2.93 -6.81
N ALA A 17 16.37 -4.22 -6.64
CA ALA A 17 15.29 -5.14 -6.31
C ALA A 17 15.00 -5.01 -4.81
N GLY A 18 14.40 -3.90 -4.39
CA GLY A 18 14.00 -3.68 -3.02
C GLY A 18 12.77 -4.52 -2.67
N ASN A 19 12.67 -4.89 -1.40
CA ASN A 19 11.49 -5.53 -0.82
C ASN A 19 10.36 -4.48 -0.76
N ASP A 20 9.66 -4.33 -1.86
CA ASP A 20 8.68 -3.28 -2.09
C ASP A 20 7.55 -3.33 -1.05
N ASN A 21 7.28 -2.21 -0.42
CA ASN A 21 6.09 -2.05 0.41
C ASN A 21 4.85 -1.89 -0.48
N LEU A 22 4.54 -2.96 -1.24
CA LEU A 22 3.50 -2.95 -2.27
C LEU A 22 2.14 -2.51 -1.72
N PRO A 23 1.43 -1.64 -2.44
CA PRO A 23 0.05 -1.31 -2.12
C PRO A 23 -0.84 -2.54 -2.27
N VAL A 24 -1.93 -2.57 -1.50
CA VAL A 24 -2.91 -3.67 -1.53
C VAL A 24 -4.33 -3.12 -1.48
N GLY A 25 -5.26 -3.86 -2.07
CA GLY A 25 -6.67 -3.51 -2.10
C GLY A 25 -7.07 -2.62 -3.27
N GLY A 26 -8.07 -3.05 -4.02
CA GLY A 26 -8.53 -2.37 -5.25
C GLY A 26 -8.98 -0.93 -5.04
N ARG A 27 -9.40 -0.56 -3.81
CA ARG A 27 -9.80 0.81 -3.49
C ARG A 27 -8.63 1.78 -3.60
N ALA A 28 -7.53 1.51 -2.89
CA ALA A 28 -6.35 2.37 -2.91
C ALA A 28 -5.65 2.34 -4.27
N SER A 29 -5.53 1.15 -4.89
CA SER A 29 -4.97 1.00 -6.24
C SER A 29 -5.70 1.86 -7.27
N GLY A 30 -7.04 1.96 -7.21
CA GLY A 30 -7.83 2.82 -8.09
C GLY A 30 -7.65 4.32 -7.85
N MET A 31 -7.02 4.72 -6.74
CA MET A 31 -6.75 6.11 -6.36
C MET A 31 -5.25 6.44 -6.35
N GLY A 32 -4.46 5.85 -7.26
CA GLY A 32 -3.02 6.12 -7.34
C GLY A 32 -2.25 5.61 -6.12
N ASN A 33 -2.74 4.57 -5.46
CA ASN A 33 -2.18 3.99 -4.24
C ASN A 33 -2.21 4.94 -3.01
N THR A 34 -3.17 5.86 -2.95
CA THR A 34 -3.42 6.67 -1.77
C THR A 34 -4.26 5.90 -0.76
N GLY A 35 -3.80 5.76 0.47
CA GLY A 35 -4.44 4.96 1.51
C GLY A 35 -4.24 5.46 2.94
N LEU A 36 -3.37 6.45 3.16
CA LEU A 36 -2.96 6.89 4.51
C LEU A 36 -4.11 7.39 5.39
N CYS A 37 -5.13 7.99 4.79
CA CYS A 37 -6.27 8.56 5.52
C CYS A 37 -7.56 7.73 5.33
N ILE A 38 -7.46 6.50 4.83
CA ILE A 38 -8.63 5.65 4.59
C ILE A 38 -8.81 4.68 5.75
N ALA A 39 -9.95 4.78 6.43
CA ALA A 39 -10.33 3.86 7.51
C ALA A 39 -11.12 2.69 6.93
N ASP A 40 -10.44 1.64 6.51
CA ASP A 40 -11.01 0.33 6.20
C ASP A 40 -10.03 -0.77 6.64
N VAL A 41 -10.32 -2.04 6.33
CA VAL A 41 -9.49 -3.17 6.74
C VAL A 41 -8.05 -3.07 6.19
N TRP A 42 -7.85 -2.41 5.04
CA TRP A 42 -6.54 -2.22 4.44
C TRP A 42 -5.68 -1.14 5.12
N ALA A 43 -6.26 -0.38 6.07
CA ALA A 43 -5.51 0.56 6.90
C ALA A 43 -4.33 -0.13 7.63
N ILE A 44 -4.44 -1.43 7.91
CA ILE A 44 -3.32 -2.24 8.44
C ILE A 44 -2.06 -2.13 7.57
N ARG A 45 -2.19 -1.85 6.27
CA ARG A 45 -1.07 -1.76 5.32
C ARG A 45 -0.60 -0.32 5.07
N PHE A 46 -1.50 0.65 5.14
CA PHE A 46 -1.19 2.03 4.78
C PHE A 46 -0.92 2.91 6.01
N ASN A 47 -1.76 2.80 7.03
CA ASN A 47 -1.68 3.62 8.25
C ASN A 47 -2.48 2.95 9.37
N GLN A 48 -1.80 2.27 10.27
CA GLN A 48 -2.43 1.51 11.34
C GLN A 48 -3.22 2.39 12.30
N ALA A 49 -2.89 3.69 12.38
CA ALA A 49 -3.65 4.64 13.18
C ALA A 49 -5.10 4.78 12.68
N ALA A 50 -5.35 4.59 11.37
CA ALA A 50 -6.69 4.63 10.80
C ALA A 50 -7.55 3.42 11.19
N LEU A 51 -6.95 2.30 11.63
CA LEU A 51 -7.70 1.17 12.21
C LEU A 51 -8.53 1.57 13.41
N ALA A 52 -8.06 2.56 14.20
CA ALA A 52 -8.77 3.04 15.38
C ALA A 52 -10.17 3.61 15.09
N ASP A 53 -10.48 3.92 13.82
CA ASP A 53 -11.78 4.42 13.40
C ASP A 53 -12.77 3.33 12.99
N LEU A 54 -12.31 2.10 12.87
CA LEU A 54 -13.18 0.96 12.59
C LEU A 54 -14.12 0.68 13.78
N ARG A 55 -15.37 0.39 13.46
CA ARG A 55 -16.41 0.15 14.47
C ARG A 55 -16.86 -1.30 14.54
N SER A 56 -16.56 -2.08 13.50
CA SER A 56 -16.98 -3.48 13.38
C SER A 56 -15.82 -4.34 12.88
N VAL A 57 -15.90 -5.63 13.17
CA VAL A 57 -14.94 -6.62 12.65
C VAL A 57 -15.00 -6.60 11.12
N SER A 58 -13.84 -6.49 10.50
CA SER A 58 -13.74 -6.36 9.04
C SER A 58 -12.73 -7.34 8.48
N PHE A 59 -13.05 -7.88 7.31
CA PHE A 59 -12.22 -8.81 6.56
C PHE A 59 -11.94 -8.24 5.17
N GLY A 60 -10.78 -8.52 4.63
CA GLY A 60 -10.40 -8.12 3.28
C GLY A 60 -9.62 -9.21 2.57
N VAL A 61 -9.94 -9.41 1.30
CA VAL A 61 -9.20 -10.27 0.37
C VAL A 61 -8.92 -9.45 -0.87
N SER A 62 -7.71 -9.50 -1.40
CA SER A 62 -7.40 -8.87 -2.68
C SER A 62 -6.40 -9.68 -3.49
N TYR A 63 -6.51 -9.53 -4.80
CA TYR A 63 -5.59 -10.05 -5.78
C TYR A 63 -5.25 -8.97 -6.79
N GLU A 64 -3.96 -8.79 -7.06
CA GLU A 64 -3.45 -7.88 -8.08
C GLU A 64 -2.57 -8.67 -9.05
N SER A 65 -2.83 -8.56 -10.35
CA SER A 65 -2.01 -9.16 -11.39
C SER A 65 -1.08 -8.10 -11.97
N ARG A 66 0.13 -7.99 -11.42
CA ARG A 66 1.09 -6.97 -11.88
C ARG A 66 1.53 -7.24 -13.30
N PHE A 67 1.29 -6.25 -14.16
CA PHE A 67 1.64 -6.30 -15.58
C PHE A 67 1.05 -7.51 -16.34
N LEU A 68 -0.07 -8.07 -15.81
CA LEU A 68 -0.70 -9.29 -16.31
C LEU A 68 0.22 -10.53 -16.27
N LEU A 69 1.25 -10.50 -15.43
CA LEU A 69 2.17 -11.61 -15.22
C LEU A 69 1.79 -12.40 -13.97
N ARG A 70 1.50 -13.69 -14.11
CA ARG A 70 1.13 -14.57 -12.98
C ARG A 70 2.23 -14.68 -11.93
N SER A 71 3.49 -14.70 -12.34
CA SER A 71 4.65 -14.77 -11.46
C SER A 71 4.86 -13.52 -10.61
N LEU A 72 4.17 -12.40 -10.92
CA LEU A 72 4.19 -11.17 -10.15
C LEU A 72 2.84 -10.87 -9.46
N GLY A 73 1.99 -11.89 -9.37
CA GLY A 73 0.69 -11.78 -8.69
C GLY A 73 0.86 -11.48 -7.21
N VAL A 74 0.09 -10.50 -6.70
CA VAL A 74 0.05 -10.14 -5.28
C VAL A 74 -1.27 -10.60 -4.68
N GLN A 75 -1.20 -11.46 -3.68
CA GLN A 75 -2.34 -11.95 -2.92
C GLN A 75 -2.31 -11.34 -1.53
N SER A 76 -3.44 -10.86 -1.05
CA SER A 76 -3.50 -10.25 0.27
C SER A 76 -4.77 -10.62 1.02
N LEU A 77 -4.59 -10.86 2.31
CA LEU A 77 -5.64 -11.09 3.29
C LEU A 77 -5.48 -10.08 4.42
N ALA A 78 -6.58 -9.58 4.96
CA ALA A 78 -6.55 -8.70 6.13
C ALA A 78 -7.76 -8.96 7.02
N VAL A 79 -7.55 -8.80 8.33
CA VAL A 79 -8.60 -8.84 9.36
C VAL A 79 -8.36 -7.68 10.31
N ALA A 80 -9.42 -6.98 10.68
CA ALA A 80 -9.38 -5.94 11.71
C ALA A 80 -10.46 -6.23 12.77
N ILE A 81 -10.05 -6.19 14.03
CA ILE A 81 -10.89 -6.53 15.18
C ILE A 81 -10.90 -5.35 16.16
N PRO A 82 -11.94 -4.50 16.11
CA PRO A 82 -12.11 -3.43 17.09
C PRO A 82 -12.34 -3.97 18.50
N THR A 83 -11.72 -3.31 19.47
CA THR A 83 -11.89 -3.55 20.89
C THR A 83 -12.25 -2.24 21.60
N LYS A 84 -12.55 -2.29 22.89
CA LYS A 84 -12.86 -1.09 23.69
C LYS A 84 -11.71 -0.06 23.76
N ARG A 85 -10.45 -0.50 23.55
CA ARG A 85 -9.26 0.37 23.71
C ARG A 85 -8.57 0.71 22.39
N GLY A 86 -8.89 0.01 21.30
CA GLY A 86 -8.28 0.18 19.99
C GLY A 86 -8.62 -1.00 19.10
N THR A 87 -8.02 -1.06 17.90
CA THR A 87 -8.30 -2.07 16.88
C THR A 87 -7.03 -2.85 16.57
N PHE A 88 -7.08 -4.17 16.72
CA PHE A 88 -6.05 -5.07 16.23
C PHE A 88 -6.26 -5.34 14.75
N GLY A 89 -5.17 -5.38 14.00
CA GLY A 89 -5.16 -5.76 12.59
C GLY A 89 -4.15 -6.87 12.34
N LEU A 90 -4.52 -7.84 11.54
CA LEU A 90 -3.62 -8.87 11.02
C LEU A 90 -3.71 -8.86 9.50
N ASN A 91 -2.58 -8.95 8.81
CA ASN A 91 -2.59 -9.14 7.37
C ASN A 91 -1.50 -10.10 6.91
N TYR A 92 -1.77 -10.71 5.77
CA TYR A 92 -0.84 -11.47 4.96
C TYR A 92 -0.76 -10.85 3.58
N THR A 93 0.44 -10.76 3.02
CA THR A 93 0.67 -10.43 1.61
C THR A 93 1.69 -11.40 1.05
N GLY A 94 1.38 -12.03 -0.07
CA GLY A 94 2.28 -12.91 -0.80
C GLY A 94 2.43 -12.44 -2.23
N THR A 95 3.66 -12.35 -2.72
CA THR A 95 3.99 -11.95 -4.10
C THR A 95 4.87 -13.01 -4.73
N GLY A 96 4.56 -13.39 -5.95
CA GLY A 96 5.38 -14.34 -6.70
C GLY A 96 4.76 -15.71 -6.90
N ASP A 97 5.63 -16.70 -7.12
CA ASP A 97 5.27 -18.07 -7.44
C ASP A 97 6.13 -19.11 -6.69
N GLN A 98 6.25 -20.33 -7.25
CA GLN A 98 7.04 -21.39 -6.62
C GLN A 98 8.56 -21.14 -6.65
N LEU A 99 9.06 -20.35 -7.61
CA LEU A 99 10.48 -20.05 -7.78
C LEU A 99 10.92 -18.81 -7.00
N TYR A 100 10.01 -17.86 -6.81
CA TYR A 100 10.23 -16.64 -6.04
C TYR A 100 8.96 -16.33 -5.25
N LEU A 101 9.01 -16.47 -3.95
CA LEU A 101 7.89 -16.13 -3.07
C LEU A 101 8.37 -15.15 -1.99
N ASP A 102 7.94 -13.90 -2.13
CA ASP A 102 8.03 -12.90 -1.07
C ASP A 102 6.73 -12.87 -0.28
N SER A 103 6.81 -13.08 1.01
CA SER A 103 5.66 -13.09 1.91
C SER A 103 5.88 -12.24 3.14
N LYS A 104 4.84 -11.49 3.51
CA LYS A 104 4.82 -10.59 4.66
C LYS A 104 3.58 -10.85 5.50
N ILE A 105 3.79 -11.12 6.79
CA ILE A 105 2.74 -11.17 7.81
C ILE A 105 2.91 -9.96 8.72
N GLY A 106 1.85 -9.19 8.92
CA GLY A 106 1.89 -8.01 9.79
C GLY A 106 0.82 -8.07 10.86
N LEU A 107 1.22 -7.81 12.10
CA LEU A 107 0.34 -7.62 13.25
C LEU A 107 0.41 -6.15 13.67
N GLY A 108 -0.71 -5.46 13.61
CA GLY A 108 -0.81 -4.03 13.93
C GLY A 108 -1.85 -3.74 14.99
N TYR A 109 -1.71 -2.57 15.60
CA TYR A 109 -2.65 -2.02 16.56
C TYR A 109 -2.80 -0.53 16.33
N GLY A 110 -4.06 -0.08 16.26
CA GLY A 110 -4.42 1.32 16.16
C GLY A 110 -5.27 1.75 17.34
N MET A 111 -4.96 2.89 17.95
CA MET A 111 -5.70 3.43 19.09
C MET A 111 -5.99 4.92 18.96
N LYS A 112 -7.09 5.37 19.56
CA LYS A 112 -7.40 6.79 19.70
C LYS A 112 -6.63 7.33 20.90
N LEU A 113 -5.77 8.32 20.65
CA LEU A 113 -5.11 9.08 21.71
C LEU A 113 -6.01 10.22 22.20
N SER A 114 -6.77 10.82 21.27
CA SER A 114 -7.80 11.83 21.54
C SER A 114 -8.89 11.73 20.46
N GLU A 115 -9.91 12.61 20.53
CA GLU A 115 -10.95 12.68 19.50
C GLU A 115 -10.38 13.01 18.10
N LYS A 116 -9.25 13.73 18.05
CA LYS A 116 -8.63 14.22 16.82
C LYS A 116 -7.33 13.52 16.44
N ILE A 117 -6.78 12.66 17.28
CA ILE A 117 -5.47 12.03 17.04
C ILE A 117 -5.56 10.53 17.32
N ASN A 118 -5.20 9.75 16.33
CA ASN A 118 -4.99 8.31 16.43
C ASN A 118 -3.50 7.98 16.27
N LEU A 119 -3.05 6.95 16.96
CA LEU A 119 -1.71 6.36 16.81
C LEU A 119 -1.82 4.91 16.39
N GLY A 120 -0.81 4.43 15.68
CA GLY A 120 -0.73 3.04 15.24
C GLY A 120 0.70 2.54 15.23
N ILE A 121 0.83 1.25 15.49
CA ILE A 121 2.08 0.50 15.40
C ILE A 121 1.84 -0.79 14.65
N ARG A 122 2.89 -1.34 14.03
CA ARG A 122 2.84 -2.65 13.39
C ARG A 122 4.20 -3.33 13.42
N LEU A 123 4.18 -4.63 13.61
CA LEU A 123 5.33 -5.51 13.43
C LEU A 123 5.07 -6.42 12.24
N ASN A 124 6.08 -6.56 11.39
CA ASN A 124 6.03 -7.42 10.22
C ASN A 124 7.10 -8.51 10.32
N TYR A 125 6.70 -9.69 9.94
CA TYR A 125 7.59 -10.78 9.62
C TYR A 125 7.64 -10.93 8.10
N HIS A 126 8.83 -10.75 7.53
CA HIS A 126 9.13 -10.92 6.12
C HIS A 126 9.80 -12.26 5.89
N SER A 127 9.46 -12.92 4.81
CA SER A 127 10.11 -14.14 4.38
C SER A 127 10.20 -14.18 2.86
N LEU A 128 11.41 -14.08 2.37
CA LEU A 128 11.75 -14.29 0.98
C LEU A 128 12.28 -15.71 0.78
N ARG A 129 11.62 -16.49 -0.08
CA ARG A 129 12.03 -17.84 -0.46
C ARG A 129 12.38 -17.86 -1.94
N LEU A 130 13.59 -18.33 -2.24
CA LEU A 130 14.05 -18.63 -3.58
C LEU A 130 13.96 -20.15 -3.82
N GLY A 131 13.35 -20.54 -4.94
CA GLY A 131 13.23 -21.96 -5.35
C GLY A 131 14.59 -22.62 -5.60
N ASN A 132 14.56 -23.92 -5.97
CA ASN A 132 15.76 -24.68 -6.34
C ASN A 132 16.88 -24.65 -5.28
N ASN A 133 16.54 -24.62 -3.99
CA ASN A 133 17.47 -24.60 -2.85
C ASN A 133 18.40 -23.38 -2.77
N TYR A 134 18.06 -22.26 -3.40
CA TYR A 134 18.81 -21.00 -3.27
C TYR A 134 18.66 -20.33 -1.89
N GLY A 135 17.77 -20.84 -1.04
CA GLY A 135 17.70 -20.42 0.35
C GLY A 135 16.44 -19.63 0.71
N ARG A 136 16.41 -19.19 1.97
CA ARG A 136 15.33 -18.40 2.55
C ARG A 136 15.91 -17.33 3.47
N THR A 137 15.43 -16.10 3.28
CA THR A 137 15.76 -14.96 4.17
C THR A 137 14.53 -14.59 5.00
N GLN A 138 14.75 -14.20 6.25
CA GLN A 138 13.67 -13.84 7.20
C GLN A 138 14.07 -12.61 7.98
N ASN A 139 13.13 -11.66 8.10
CA ASN A 139 13.40 -10.39 8.76
C ASN A 139 12.17 -9.90 9.53
N ILE A 140 12.42 -9.06 10.53
CA ILE A 140 11.36 -8.39 11.29
C ILE A 140 11.55 -6.89 11.12
N THR A 141 10.47 -6.20 10.74
CA THR A 141 10.43 -4.74 10.66
C THR A 141 9.30 -4.18 11.52
N ALA A 142 9.46 -2.94 11.95
CA ALA A 142 8.45 -2.20 12.68
C ALA A 142 7.91 -1.03 11.84
N GLU A 143 6.68 -0.62 12.13
CA GLU A 143 6.04 0.56 11.53
C GLU A 143 5.42 1.42 12.62
N LEU A 144 5.43 2.72 12.39
CA LEU A 144 4.77 3.72 13.23
C LEU A 144 3.83 4.55 12.37
N SER A 145 2.70 4.94 12.92
CA SER A 145 1.74 5.73 12.17
C SER A 145 0.94 6.68 13.05
N LEU A 146 0.48 7.76 12.43
CA LEU A 146 -0.36 8.78 13.04
C LEU A 146 -1.44 9.19 12.06
N LEU A 147 -2.64 9.45 12.59
CA LEU A 147 -3.75 10.06 11.86
C LEU A 147 -4.31 11.21 12.68
N ALA A 148 -4.21 12.43 12.16
CA ALA A 148 -4.80 13.63 12.76
C ALA A 148 -6.05 14.06 11.99
N LYS A 149 -7.05 14.54 12.72
CA LYS A 149 -8.35 15.00 12.18
C LYS A 149 -8.62 16.42 12.71
N PRO A 150 -7.93 17.44 12.19
CA PRO A 150 -8.10 18.82 12.65
C PRO A 150 -9.53 19.31 12.49
N THR A 151 -10.22 18.87 11.43
CA THR A 151 -11.64 19.16 11.17
C THR A 151 -12.35 17.90 10.65
N ASP A 152 -13.68 17.93 10.52
CA ASP A 152 -14.47 16.83 9.95
C ASP A 152 -14.21 16.62 8.45
N LYS A 153 -13.61 17.62 7.79
CA LYS A 153 -13.30 17.56 6.35
C LYS A 153 -11.86 17.21 6.05
N ILE A 154 -10.93 17.41 6.99
CA ILE A 154 -9.49 17.25 6.79
C ILE A 154 -8.97 16.13 7.65
N GLN A 155 -8.25 15.21 7.02
CA GLN A 155 -7.46 14.18 7.69
C GLN A 155 -6.02 14.29 7.21
N ILE A 156 -5.06 14.14 8.13
CA ILE A 156 -3.62 14.17 7.86
C ILE A 156 -3.04 12.86 8.39
N GLY A 157 -2.48 12.07 7.49
CA GLY A 157 -1.85 10.80 7.80
C GLY A 157 -0.34 10.88 7.72
N PHE A 158 0.33 10.24 8.65
CA PHE A 158 1.76 9.99 8.63
C PHE A 158 2.02 8.51 8.87
N HIS A 159 2.98 7.95 8.12
CA HIS A 159 3.40 6.56 8.27
C HIS A 159 4.90 6.44 8.03
N LEU A 160 5.55 5.67 8.88
CA LEU A 160 6.98 5.38 8.81
C LEU A 160 7.17 3.86 8.84
N PHE A 161 7.64 3.31 7.73
CA PHE A 161 8.00 1.92 7.58
C PHE A 161 9.50 1.72 7.87
N ASN A 162 9.82 0.69 8.62
CA ASN A 162 11.17 0.24 8.93
C ASN A 162 12.14 1.36 9.38
N PRO A 163 11.82 2.14 10.44
CA PRO A 163 12.72 3.18 10.95
C PRO A 163 14.08 2.63 11.44
N THR A 164 14.14 1.34 11.71
CA THR A 164 15.34 0.64 12.21
C THR A 164 16.31 0.23 11.11
N GLN A 165 15.94 0.38 9.82
CA GLN A 165 16.73 -0.03 8.66
C GLN A 165 17.25 -1.47 8.82
N THR A 166 16.33 -2.39 9.09
CA THR A 166 16.64 -3.81 9.28
C THR A 166 17.37 -4.36 8.06
N LYS A 167 18.48 -5.03 8.25
CA LYS A 167 19.24 -5.67 7.17
C LYS A 167 18.47 -6.84 6.57
N LEU A 168 18.46 -6.94 5.25
CA LEU A 168 17.85 -8.03 4.52
C LEU A 168 18.73 -9.28 4.58
N ASN A 169 20.06 -9.10 4.46
CA ASN A 169 21.03 -10.16 4.46
C ASN A 169 22.37 -9.66 5.01
N ASP A 170 23.04 -10.46 5.85
CA ASP A 170 24.36 -10.14 6.40
C ASP A 170 25.49 -10.21 5.34
N TYR A 171 25.24 -10.93 4.23
CA TYR A 171 26.29 -11.22 3.24
C TYR A 171 26.55 -10.07 2.24
N GLN A 172 25.53 -9.23 1.94
CA GLN A 172 25.64 -8.13 0.95
C GLN A 172 25.34 -6.74 1.53
N ASN A 173 25.15 -6.62 2.83
CA ASN A 173 24.70 -5.38 3.49
C ASN A 173 23.43 -4.77 2.86
N GLU A 174 22.60 -5.59 2.20
CA GLU A 174 21.30 -5.14 1.69
C GLU A 174 20.39 -4.80 2.88
N GLU A 175 19.84 -3.60 2.87
CA GLU A 175 18.91 -3.13 3.90
C GLU A 175 17.50 -3.09 3.33
N ILE A 176 16.52 -3.37 4.18
CA ILE A 176 15.13 -3.10 3.84
C ILE A 176 14.96 -1.57 3.95
N PRO A 177 14.52 -0.88 2.89
CA PRO A 177 14.47 0.58 2.89
C PRO A 177 13.55 1.12 3.99
N ALA A 178 13.90 2.27 4.54
CA ALA A 178 12.99 3.04 5.36
C ALA A 178 12.15 3.94 4.46
N ILE A 179 10.82 3.86 4.62
CA ILE A 179 9.87 4.62 3.79
C ILE A 179 9.02 5.51 4.68
N MET A 180 8.98 6.78 4.34
CA MET A 180 8.15 7.79 5.01
C MET A 180 7.03 8.24 4.07
N ASN A 181 5.80 8.24 4.59
CA ASN A 181 4.61 8.71 3.89
C ASN A 181 3.94 9.82 4.68
N LEU A 182 3.59 10.90 4.01
CA LEU A 182 2.78 11.99 4.53
C LEU A 182 1.64 12.27 3.56
N GLY A 183 0.42 12.36 4.06
CA GLY A 183 -0.74 12.56 3.20
C GLY A 183 -1.85 13.37 3.84
N VAL A 184 -2.67 13.94 2.97
CA VAL A 184 -3.87 14.69 3.34
C VAL A 184 -5.05 14.15 2.55
N SER A 185 -6.16 13.91 3.24
CA SER A 185 -7.47 13.66 2.66
C SER A 185 -8.39 14.84 2.92
N TYR A 186 -9.07 15.28 1.89
CA TYR A 186 -10.06 16.35 1.97
C TYR A 186 -11.42 15.89 1.45
N LYS A 187 -12.45 16.09 2.27
CA LYS A 187 -13.85 15.82 1.93
C LYS A 187 -14.47 17.08 1.33
N PHE A 188 -14.49 17.17 -0.01
CA PHE A 188 -15.07 18.30 -0.73
C PHE A 188 -16.59 18.41 -0.50
N SER A 189 -17.26 17.26 -0.50
CA SER A 189 -18.67 17.11 -0.22
C SER A 189 -18.95 15.71 0.35
N GLU A 190 -20.21 15.38 0.65
CA GLU A 190 -20.58 14.00 1.04
C GLU A 190 -20.32 12.99 -0.09
N LYS A 191 -20.21 13.46 -1.34
CA LYS A 191 -20.02 12.62 -2.52
C LYS A 191 -18.61 12.63 -3.11
N VAL A 192 -17.73 13.51 -2.66
CA VAL A 192 -16.39 13.66 -3.26
C VAL A 192 -15.33 13.77 -2.19
N ARG A 193 -14.33 12.89 -2.27
CA ARG A 193 -13.12 12.92 -1.46
C ARG A 193 -11.89 12.96 -2.37
N GLY A 194 -10.90 13.77 -2.01
CA GLY A 194 -9.59 13.80 -2.65
C GLY A 194 -8.49 13.48 -1.65
N ASN A 195 -7.47 12.80 -2.11
CA ASN A 195 -6.28 12.44 -1.34
C ASN A 195 -5.04 12.90 -2.07
N VAL A 196 -4.07 13.41 -1.33
CA VAL A 196 -2.72 13.70 -1.82
C VAL A 196 -1.72 13.13 -0.82
N GLU A 197 -0.75 12.38 -1.30
CA GLU A 197 0.28 11.75 -0.47
C GLU A 197 1.66 11.95 -1.09
N ILE A 198 2.67 12.10 -0.25
CA ILE A 198 4.07 12.13 -0.63
C ILE A 198 4.73 10.93 0.05
N GLU A 199 5.42 10.13 -0.74
CA GLU A 199 6.23 9.01 -0.28
C GLU A 199 7.69 9.29 -0.55
N LYS A 200 8.52 9.10 0.47
CA LYS A 200 9.97 9.15 0.37
C LYS A 200 10.56 7.85 0.88
N ASP A 201 11.08 7.07 -0.03
CA ASP A 201 12.02 6.02 0.23
C ASP A 201 13.42 6.63 0.36
N ILE A 202 14.26 6.13 1.28
CA ILE A 202 15.62 6.67 1.48
C ILE A 202 16.44 6.59 0.19
N GLU A 203 16.30 5.52 -0.57
CA GLU A 203 17.10 5.23 -1.76
C GLU A 203 16.54 5.82 -3.05
N LEU A 204 15.22 6.05 -3.11
CA LEU A 204 14.52 6.45 -4.32
C LEU A 204 14.11 7.93 -4.31
N PRO A 205 13.88 8.55 -5.48
CA PRO A 205 13.23 9.85 -5.56
C PRO A 205 11.87 9.83 -4.88
N PHE A 206 11.44 10.97 -4.32
CA PHE A 206 10.10 11.06 -3.76
C PHE A 206 9.03 10.84 -4.82
N SER A 207 7.94 10.20 -4.42
CA SER A 207 6.74 9.98 -5.24
C SER A 207 5.57 10.78 -4.68
N VAL A 208 4.85 11.46 -5.54
CA VAL A 208 3.58 12.11 -5.21
C VAL A 208 2.46 11.24 -5.74
N LYS A 209 1.48 10.98 -4.88
CA LYS A 209 0.29 10.19 -5.19
C LYS A 209 -0.95 11.06 -5.02
N MET A 210 -1.86 10.99 -5.97
CA MET A 210 -3.11 11.73 -5.93
C MET A 210 -4.27 10.81 -6.27
N GLY A 211 -5.36 10.92 -5.54
CA GLY A 211 -6.54 10.11 -5.75
C GLY A 211 -7.83 10.87 -5.50
N VAL A 212 -8.84 10.57 -6.27
CA VAL A 212 -10.20 11.08 -6.08
C VAL A 212 -11.17 9.90 -6.05
N GLU A 213 -12.09 9.97 -5.10
CA GLU A 213 -13.19 9.02 -4.95
C GLU A 213 -14.51 9.80 -5.04
N TYR A 214 -15.38 9.38 -5.96
CA TYR A 214 -16.69 9.96 -6.20
C TYR A 214 -17.81 8.95 -5.97
N PHE A 215 -18.83 9.34 -5.24
CA PHE A 215 -20.02 8.55 -4.86
C PHE A 215 -21.26 9.09 -5.60
N PRO A 216 -21.50 8.71 -6.85
CA PRO A 216 -22.69 9.19 -7.59
C PRO A 216 -23.99 8.77 -6.91
N VAL A 217 -24.04 7.53 -6.43
CA VAL A 217 -25.14 6.92 -5.68
C VAL A 217 -24.57 6.04 -4.55
N ASP A 218 -25.37 5.72 -3.55
CA ASP A 218 -24.91 5.08 -2.29
C ASP A 218 -24.15 3.75 -2.49
N ASN A 219 -24.39 3.05 -3.58
CA ASN A 219 -23.83 1.72 -3.83
C ASN A 219 -22.68 1.71 -4.84
N LEU A 220 -22.32 2.85 -5.44
CA LEU A 220 -21.33 2.93 -6.50
C LEU A 220 -20.24 3.95 -6.16
N TYR A 221 -19.00 3.55 -6.33
CA TYR A 221 -17.81 4.38 -6.19
C TYR A 221 -17.07 4.42 -7.53
N ILE A 222 -16.70 5.60 -7.96
CA ILE A 222 -15.83 5.81 -9.12
C ILE A 222 -14.54 6.46 -8.60
N ARG A 223 -13.40 5.94 -9.04
CA ARG A 223 -12.10 6.36 -8.57
C ARG A 223 -11.17 6.65 -9.73
N ALA A 224 -10.34 7.65 -9.55
CA ALA A 224 -9.23 7.95 -10.43
C ALA A 224 -8.03 8.38 -9.58
N GLY A 225 -6.84 8.09 -10.07
CA GLY A 225 -5.64 8.48 -9.37
C GLY A 225 -4.41 8.46 -10.28
N ILE A 226 -3.32 8.96 -9.73
CA ILE A 226 -2.02 8.95 -10.36
C ILE A 226 -0.94 8.90 -9.28
N SER A 227 0.12 8.15 -9.53
CA SER A 227 1.38 8.25 -8.79
C SER A 227 2.50 8.70 -9.72
N THR A 228 3.52 9.35 -9.17
CA THR A 228 4.71 9.79 -9.93
C THR A 228 5.91 8.88 -9.61
N ASN A 229 6.93 8.94 -10.45
CA ASN A 229 8.20 8.21 -10.30
C ASN A 229 8.05 6.68 -10.17
N PRO A 230 7.53 6.02 -11.24
CA PRO A 230 7.10 6.54 -12.53
C PRO A 230 5.65 7.09 -12.52
N SER A 231 5.27 7.80 -13.59
CA SER A 231 3.89 8.27 -13.74
C SER A 231 2.96 7.10 -14.07
N ILE A 232 2.11 6.72 -13.12
CA ILE A 232 1.18 5.59 -13.22
C ILE A 232 -0.25 6.07 -12.95
N PRO A 233 -1.03 6.39 -14.00
CA PRO A 233 -2.45 6.65 -13.85
C PRO A 233 -3.20 5.37 -13.47
N SER A 234 -4.28 5.53 -12.72
CA SER A 234 -5.17 4.44 -12.30
C SER A 234 -6.63 4.86 -12.32
N ILE A 235 -7.49 3.87 -12.51
CA ILE A 235 -8.94 4.00 -12.39
C ILE A 235 -9.48 2.87 -11.53
N GLY A 236 -10.63 3.09 -10.92
CA GLY A 236 -11.27 2.07 -10.11
C GLY A 236 -12.78 2.26 -9.99
N PHE A 237 -13.45 1.15 -9.68
CA PHE A 237 -14.86 1.08 -9.39
C PHE A 237 -15.07 0.30 -8.10
N GLY A 238 -16.07 0.69 -7.34
CA GLY A 238 -16.48 -0.02 -6.13
C GLY A 238 -17.99 -0.21 -6.11
N LEU A 239 -18.42 -1.39 -5.71
CA LEU A 239 -19.84 -1.72 -5.52
C LEU A 239 -20.05 -2.10 -4.06
N VAL A 240 -21.09 -1.55 -3.44
CA VAL A 240 -21.50 -1.87 -2.07
C VAL A 240 -22.86 -2.57 -2.09
N LYS A 241 -22.93 -3.70 -1.39
CA LYS A 241 -24.18 -4.42 -1.18
C LYS A 241 -24.23 -4.98 0.24
N GLY A 242 -25.00 -4.35 1.10
CA GLY A 242 -25.00 -4.66 2.53
C GLY A 242 -23.61 -4.47 3.13
N GLU A 243 -23.13 -5.47 3.80
CA GLU A 243 -21.81 -5.52 4.45
C GLU A 243 -20.64 -5.76 3.46
N PHE A 244 -20.94 -6.07 2.20
CA PHE A 244 -19.93 -6.38 1.18
C PHE A 244 -19.55 -5.16 0.37
N ASN A 245 -18.25 -4.98 0.15
CA ASN A 245 -17.68 -4.00 -0.75
C ASN A 245 -16.78 -4.73 -1.76
N LEU A 246 -17.12 -4.67 -3.04
CA LEU A 246 -16.33 -5.18 -4.14
C LEU A 246 -15.61 -4.03 -4.82
N ASP A 247 -14.30 -4.08 -4.88
CA ASP A 247 -13.47 -3.06 -5.48
C ASP A 247 -12.72 -3.65 -6.69
N PHE A 248 -12.83 -3.00 -7.82
CA PHE A 248 -12.06 -3.29 -9.02
C PHE A 248 -11.24 -2.06 -9.41
N SER A 249 -10.00 -2.26 -9.82
CA SER A 249 -9.15 -1.18 -10.32
C SER A 249 -8.15 -1.67 -11.35
N SER A 250 -7.57 -0.74 -12.09
CA SER A 250 -6.43 -1.00 -12.96
C SER A 250 -5.51 0.21 -12.97
N ALA A 251 -4.23 -0.04 -12.81
CA ALA A 251 -3.16 0.93 -13.00
C ALA A 251 -2.46 0.68 -14.33
N PHE A 252 -1.93 1.72 -14.96
CA PHE A 252 -1.23 1.63 -16.23
C PHE A 252 0.21 2.13 -16.09
N HIS A 253 1.16 1.21 -16.19
CA HIS A 253 2.58 1.53 -16.21
C HIS A 253 3.04 1.79 -17.67
N PRO A 254 3.71 2.93 -17.99
CA PRO A 254 4.02 3.30 -19.37
C PRO A 254 4.84 2.27 -20.15
N ALA A 255 5.73 1.57 -19.45
CA ALA A 255 6.60 0.56 -20.09
C ALA A 255 6.12 -0.89 -19.88
N LEU A 256 5.46 -1.20 -18.75
CA LEU A 256 5.15 -2.58 -18.34
C LEU A 256 3.67 -2.95 -18.55
N GLY A 257 2.80 -1.98 -18.83
CA GLY A 257 1.40 -2.22 -19.17
C GLY A 257 0.45 -2.21 -17.96
N LEU A 258 -0.63 -2.97 -18.07
CA LEU A 258 -1.75 -2.95 -17.13
C LEU A 258 -1.50 -3.79 -15.88
N THR A 259 -1.98 -3.27 -14.75
CA THR A 259 -1.99 -3.95 -13.46
C THR A 259 -3.41 -3.94 -12.90
N PRO A 260 -4.26 -4.91 -13.29
CA PRO A 260 -5.59 -5.05 -12.71
C PRO A 260 -5.54 -5.56 -11.28
N SER A 261 -6.46 -5.07 -10.44
CA SER A 261 -6.63 -5.47 -9.04
C SER A 261 -8.11 -5.68 -8.73
N LEU A 262 -8.40 -6.71 -7.97
CA LEU A 262 -9.71 -7.06 -7.44
C LEU A 262 -9.64 -7.17 -5.93
N GLY A 263 -10.58 -6.57 -5.22
CA GLY A 263 -10.68 -6.64 -3.77
C GLY A 263 -12.11 -6.87 -3.30
N LEU A 264 -12.26 -7.66 -2.26
CA LEU A 264 -13.50 -7.84 -1.52
C LEU A 264 -13.26 -7.47 -0.07
N ARG A 265 -14.13 -6.63 0.49
CA ARG A 265 -14.16 -6.27 1.90
C ARG A 265 -15.52 -6.62 2.47
N TYR A 266 -15.52 -7.17 3.68
CA TYR A 266 -16.71 -7.49 4.45
C TYR A 266 -16.60 -6.86 5.84
N SER A 267 -17.66 -6.20 6.31
CA SER A 267 -17.71 -5.57 7.64
C SER A 267 -18.99 -5.98 8.34
N LEU A 268 -18.87 -6.57 9.55
CA LEU A 268 -19.99 -7.01 10.38
C LEU A 268 -20.76 -5.84 10.99
#